data_2d22e8fc89589f378b94758fea0e84a2
#
_entry.id   2d22e8fc89589f378b94758fea0e84a2
#
_cell.length_a   1.000
_cell.length_b   1.000
_cell.length_c   1.000
_cell.angle_alpha   90.00
_cell.angle_beta   90.00
_cell.angle_gamma   90.00
#
_symmetry.space_group_name_H-M   'P 1'
#
loop_
_entity.id
_entity.type
_entity.pdbx_description
1 polymer ?
#
loop_
_entity_poly.entity_id
_entity_poly.type
_entity_poly.pdbx_seq_one_letter_code
_entity_poly.pdbx_strand_id
1 'polypeptide(L)'
;MERLTVMENLLSGRLGYVSAWRAWRRKFPKDDIRKAFELLDVVGLEGFAQRRADALSGGQRQRVGIARAVMQEPKLLLADEPTSSLDPKTSVEIMELLANVGRTRGIAVLVNMHDVELAKRFADRVVGMSGGRIVYDGPPQYLTDDVLKQIYGGEEWLQEK
;
A
#
# COMPACT_ATOMS: atom_id res chain seq x y z
N MET A 1 -3.95 3.09 -16.53
CA MET A 1 -4.86 2.80 -15.42
C MET A 1 -5.75 3.99 -15.02
N GLU A 2 -5.30 5.21 -15.20
CA GLU A 2 -6.03 6.43 -14.84
C GLU A 2 -7.38 6.59 -15.56
N ARG A 3 -7.49 6.10 -16.78
CA ARG A 3 -8.73 6.19 -17.61
C ARG A 3 -9.80 5.15 -17.26
N LEU A 4 -9.47 4.15 -16.44
CA LEU A 4 -10.41 3.12 -15.99
C LEU A 4 -11.23 3.62 -14.79
N THR A 5 -12.42 3.04 -14.62
CA THR A 5 -13.19 3.23 -13.38
C THR A 5 -12.49 2.57 -12.19
N VAL A 6 -12.87 2.94 -10.99
CA VAL A 6 -12.39 2.32 -9.75
C VAL A 6 -12.67 0.82 -9.77
N MET A 7 -13.89 0.41 -10.14
CA MET A 7 -14.27 -1.01 -10.25
C MET A 7 -13.40 -1.76 -11.25
N GLU A 8 -13.17 -1.19 -12.43
CA GLU A 8 -12.30 -1.79 -13.46
C GLU A 8 -10.85 -1.93 -12.98
N ASN A 9 -10.35 -0.96 -12.20
CA ASN A 9 -9.03 -1.03 -11.58
C ASN A 9 -8.95 -2.19 -10.58
N LEU A 10 -9.92 -2.35 -9.68
CA LEU A 10 -9.94 -3.46 -8.72
C LEU A 10 -10.01 -4.81 -9.46
N LEU A 11 -10.94 -4.95 -10.39
CA LEU A 11 -11.11 -6.19 -11.16
C LEU A 11 -9.88 -6.53 -12.02
N SER A 12 -9.06 -5.54 -12.41
CA SER A 12 -7.80 -5.83 -13.09
C SER A 12 -6.83 -6.67 -12.24
N GLY A 13 -6.95 -6.62 -10.90
CA GLY A 13 -6.23 -7.51 -9.99
C GLY A 13 -6.61 -9.00 -10.13
N ARG A 14 -7.75 -9.31 -10.75
CA ARG A 14 -8.24 -10.69 -10.99
C ARG A 14 -7.91 -11.23 -12.39
N LEU A 15 -7.18 -10.48 -13.22
CA LEU A 15 -6.86 -10.90 -14.59
C LEU A 15 -6.11 -12.24 -14.69
N GLY A 16 -5.28 -12.57 -13.69
CA GLY A 16 -4.59 -13.86 -13.60
C GLY A 16 -5.48 -15.06 -13.24
N TYR A 17 -6.72 -14.80 -12.82
CA TYR A 17 -7.67 -15.82 -12.32
C TYR A 17 -8.83 -16.08 -13.29
N VAL A 18 -8.91 -15.36 -14.39
CA VAL A 18 -9.93 -15.52 -15.42
C VAL A 18 -9.30 -15.84 -16.77
N SER A 19 -10.02 -16.54 -17.65
CA SER A 19 -9.50 -16.81 -18.99
C SER A 19 -9.30 -15.50 -19.79
N ALA A 20 -8.30 -15.48 -20.66
CA ALA A 20 -7.98 -14.32 -21.51
C ALA A 20 -9.21 -13.78 -22.27
N TRP A 21 -10.09 -14.69 -22.74
CA TRP A 21 -11.33 -14.33 -23.41
C TRP A 21 -12.33 -13.59 -22.51
N ARG A 22 -12.48 -14.02 -21.25
CA ARG A 22 -13.32 -13.32 -20.26
C ARG A 22 -12.72 -11.98 -19.88
N ALA A 23 -11.40 -11.93 -19.67
CA ALA A 23 -10.65 -10.71 -19.37
C ALA A 23 -10.84 -9.66 -20.49
N TRP A 24 -10.67 -10.06 -21.75
CA TRP A 24 -10.86 -9.21 -22.92
C TRP A 24 -12.29 -8.66 -23.03
N ARG A 25 -13.29 -9.49 -22.73
CA ARG A 25 -14.71 -9.10 -22.71
C ARG A 25 -15.13 -8.38 -21.42
N ARG A 26 -14.19 -8.12 -20.48
CA ARG A 26 -14.47 -7.54 -19.14
C ARG A 26 -15.57 -8.26 -18.37
N LYS A 27 -15.72 -9.58 -18.58
CA LYS A 27 -16.72 -10.44 -17.92
C LYS A 27 -16.08 -11.17 -16.74
N PHE A 28 -16.16 -10.56 -15.55
CA PHE A 28 -15.66 -11.16 -14.31
C PHE A 28 -16.76 -12.00 -13.63
N PRO A 29 -16.38 -13.04 -12.86
CA PRO A 29 -17.30 -13.79 -12.01
C PRO A 29 -18.04 -12.88 -11.03
N LYS A 30 -19.27 -13.24 -10.69
CA LYS A 30 -20.08 -12.48 -9.71
C LYS A 30 -19.38 -12.38 -8.36
N ASP A 31 -18.66 -13.44 -7.94
CA ASP A 31 -17.91 -13.45 -6.69
C ASP A 31 -16.75 -12.44 -6.70
N ASP A 32 -16.03 -12.27 -7.81
CA ASP A 32 -14.99 -11.26 -7.93
C ASP A 32 -15.58 -9.83 -7.88
N ILE A 33 -16.75 -9.62 -8.46
CA ILE A 33 -17.46 -8.33 -8.40
C ILE A 33 -17.90 -8.06 -6.95
N ARG A 34 -18.45 -9.06 -6.23
CA ARG A 34 -18.82 -8.91 -4.82
C ARG A 34 -17.61 -8.57 -3.96
N LYS A 35 -16.50 -9.32 -4.10
CA LYS A 35 -15.23 -9.04 -3.41
C LYS A 35 -14.72 -7.62 -3.69
N ALA A 36 -14.86 -7.13 -4.92
CA ALA A 36 -14.46 -5.77 -5.24
C ALA A 36 -15.30 -4.73 -4.49
N PHE A 37 -16.61 -4.91 -4.36
CA PHE A 37 -17.45 -4.01 -3.55
C PHE A 37 -17.07 -4.08 -2.07
N GLU A 38 -16.89 -5.28 -1.49
CA GLU A 38 -16.43 -5.44 -0.10
C GLU A 38 -15.08 -4.73 0.14
N LEU A 39 -14.17 -4.77 -0.84
CA LEU A 39 -12.89 -4.07 -0.73
C LEU A 39 -13.04 -2.56 -0.86
N LEU A 40 -13.98 -2.06 -1.65
CA LEU A 40 -14.27 -0.62 -1.69
C LEU A 40 -14.71 -0.09 -0.32
N ASP A 41 -15.50 -0.85 0.42
CA ASP A 41 -15.92 -0.50 1.77
C ASP A 41 -14.70 -0.51 2.72
N VAL A 42 -13.86 -1.56 2.66
CA VAL A 42 -12.65 -1.68 3.49
C VAL A 42 -11.68 -0.51 3.27
N VAL A 43 -11.53 -0.03 2.03
CA VAL A 43 -10.62 1.08 1.73
C VAL A 43 -11.29 2.46 1.82
N GLY A 44 -12.55 2.53 2.27
CA GLY A 44 -13.28 3.78 2.44
C GLY A 44 -13.61 4.49 1.13
N LEU A 45 -13.91 3.72 0.08
CA LEU A 45 -14.32 4.20 -1.25
C LEU A 45 -15.71 3.69 -1.65
N GLU A 46 -16.59 3.48 -0.67
CA GLU A 46 -17.99 3.16 -0.92
C GLU A 46 -18.63 4.21 -1.85
N GLY A 47 -19.40 3.76 -2.84
CA GLY A 47 -20.02 4.64 -3.84
C GLY A 47 -19.10 5.15 -4.95
N PHE A 48 -17.80 4.84 -4.94
CA PHE A 48 -16.84 5.30 -5.96
C PHE A 48 -16.68 4.33 -7.14
N ALA A 49 -17.34 3.18 -7.15
CA ALA A 49 -17.15 2.11 -8.12
C ALA A 49 -17.13 2.59 -9.59
N GLN A 50 -18.01 3.52 -9.96
CA GLN A 50 -18.15 4.03 -11.33
C GLN A 50 -17.32 5.29 -11.59
N ARG A 51 -16.67 5.88 -10.59
CA ARG A 51 -15.80 7.04 -10.80
C ARG A 51 -14.53 6.64 -11.53
N ARG A 52 -14.05 7.50 -12.40
CA ARG A 52 -12.76 7.32 -13.08
C ARG A 52 -11.62 7.58 -12.10
N ALA A 53 -10.53 6.83 -12.23
CA ALA A 53 -9.38 6.96 -11.34
C ALA A 53 -8.64 8.30 -11.50
N ASP A 54 -8.69 8.93 -12.67
CA ASP A 54 -8.11 10.27 -12.91
C ASP A 54 -8.89 11.40 -12.18
N ALA A 55 -10.14 11.17 -11.79
CA ALA A 55 -10.96 12.12 -11.03
C ALA A 55 -10.80 11.99 -9.51
N LEU A 56 -9.90 11.14 -9.03
CA LEU A 56 -9.66 10.87 -7.61
C LEU A 56 -8.52 11.74 -7.06
N SER A 57 -8.56 12.03 -5.74
CA SER A 57 -7.41 12.59 -5.02
C SER A 57 -6.22 11.59 -4.97
N GLY A 58 -5.02 12.07 -4.59
CA GLY A 58 -3.83 11.24 -4.43
C GLY A 58 -4.06 10.07 -3.47
N GLY A 59 -4.58 10.35 -2.27
CA GLY A 59 -4.90 9.33 -1.27
C GLY A 59 -5.99 8.34 -1.73
N GLN A 60 -7.01 8.82 -2.47
CA GLN A 60 -8.03 7.94 -3.04
C GLN A 60 -7.44 7.03 -4.11
N ARG A 61 -6.53 7.53 -4.97
CA ARG A 61 -5.82 6.68 -5.95
C ARG A 61 -4.96 5.62 -5.26
N GLN A 62 -4.30 6.00 -4.17
CA GLN A 62 -3.50 5.05 -3.38
C GLN A 62 -4.37 3.94 -2.78
N ARG A 63 -5.53 4.27 -2.22
CA ARG A 63 -6.52 3.29 -1.71
C ARG A 63 -7.01 2.34 -2.82
N VAL A 64 -7.25 2.83 -4.03
CA VAL A 64 -7.57 1.98 -5.20
C VAL A 64 -6.42 1.04 -5.54
N GLY A 65 -5.17 1.52 -5.48
CA GLY A 65 -3.96 0.71 -5.69
C GLY A 65 -3.86 -0.45 -4.68
N ILE A 66 -4.06 -0.16 -3.40
CA ILE A 66 -4.07 -1.15 -2.32
C ILE A 66 -5.20 -2.18 -2.55
N ALA A 67 -6.43 -1.71 -2.78
CA ALA A 67 -7.57 -2.59 -3.04
C ALA A 67 -7.33 -3.52 -4.24
N ARG A 68 -6.77 -3.00 -5.33
CA ARG A 68 -6.39 -3.79 -6.50
C ARG A 68 -5.34 -4.87 -6.18
N ALA A 69 -4.34 -4.54 -5.36
CA ALA A 69 -3.33 -5.51 -4.95
C ALA A 69 -3.95 -6.59 -4.06
N VAL A 70 -4.83 -6.22 -3.14
CA VAL A 70 -5.55 -7.15 -2.26
C VAL A 70 -6.51 -8.06 -3.03
N MET A 71 -7.10 -7.59 -4.14
CA MET A 71 -7.92 -8.42 -5.03
C MET A 71 -7.19 -9.65 -5.56
N GLN A 72 -5.87 -9.63 -5.61
CA GLN A 72 -5.06 -10.78 -6.02
C GLN A 72 -4.96 -11.86 -4.94
N GLU A 73 -5.52 -11.63 -3.75
CA GLU A 73 -5.42 -12.53 -2.59
C GLU A 73 -3.95 -12.92 -2.30
N PRO A 74 -3.04 -11.93 -2.17
CA PRO A 74 -1.62 -12.19 -2.02
C PRO A 74 -1.30 -12.71 -0.62
N LYS A 75 -0.22 -13.48 -0.48
CA LYS A 75 0.38 -13.80 0.82
C LYS A 75 1.34 -12.71 1.32
N LEU A 76 1.89 -11.93 0.39
CA LEU A 76 2.80 -10.82 0.66
C LEU A 76 2.38 -9.62 -0.20
N LEU A 77 2.19 -8.46 0.43
CA LEU A 77 1.96 -7.17 -0.21
C LEU A 77 3.25 -6.35 -0.15
N LEU A 78 3.72 -5.89 -1.29
CA LEU A 78 4.86 -4.98 -1.40
C LEU A 78 4.34 -3.57 -1.68
N ALA A 79 4.72 -2.60 -0.86
CA ALA A 79 4.39 -1.21 -1.04
C ALA A 79 5.68 -0.38 -1.09
N ASP A 80 5.89 0.29 -2.21
CA ASP A 80 7.05 1.15 -2.43
C ASP A 80 6.61 2.61 -2.29
N GLU A 81 7.14 3.29 -1.29
CA GLU A 81 6.83 4.67 -0.92
C GLU A 81 5.32 5.02 -0.97
N PRO A 82 4.44 4.28 -0.26
CA PRO A 82 2.99 4.44 -0.42
C PRO A 82 2.45 5.80 0.04
N THR A 83 3.28 6.64 0.66
CA THR A 83 2.91 7.93 1.26
C THR A 83 3.68 9.12 0.70
N SER A 84 4.62 8.94 -0.23
CA SER A 84 5.59 9.95 -0.67
C SER A 84 4.99 11.23 -1.29
N SER A 85 3.75 11.20 -1.77
CA SER A 85 3.07 12.34 -2.41
C SER A 85 1.80 12.76 -1.69
N LEU A 86 1.67 12.39 -0.41
CA LEU A 86 0.46 12.61 0.39
C LEU A 86 0.74 13.60 1.53
N ASP A 87 -0.30 14.28 1.97
CA ASP A 87 -0.23 15.08 3.19
C ASP A 87 -0.07 14.17 4.44
N PRO A 88 0.44 14.71 5.57
CA PRO A 88 0.73 13.90 6.76
C PRO A 88 -0.48 13.12 7.30
N LYS A 89 -1.68 13.71 7.26
CA LYS A 89 -2.90 13.06 7.73
C LYS A 89 -3.26 11.87 6.84
N THR A 90 -3.27 12.08 5.53
CA THR A 90 -3.56 11.02 4.56
C THR A 90 -2.50 9.93 4.60
N SER A 91 -1.22 10.27 4.84
CA SER A 91 -0.12 9.30 5.01
C SER A 91 -0.40 8.34 6.17
N VAL A 92 -0.79 8.87 7.34
CA VAL A 92 -1.20 8.06 8.49
C VAL A 92 -2.37 7.14 8.13
N GLU A 93 -3.41 7.66 7.47
CA GLU A 93 -4.58 6.87 7.07
C GLU A 93 -4.22 5.72 6.10
N ILE A 94 -3.28 5.93 5.18
CA ILE A 94 -2.79 4.88 4.28
C ILE A 94 -2.01 3.81 5.03
N MET A 95 -1.17 4.20 5.98
CA MET A 95 -0.43 3.24 6.81
C MET A 95 -1.37 2.43 7.72
N GLU A 96 -2.37 3.07 8.31
CA GLU A 96 -3.42 2.39 9.09
C GLU A 96 -4.19 1.37 8.22
N LEU A 97 -4.53 1.75 7.00
CA LEU A 97 -5.19 0.86 6.04
C LEU A 97 -4.32 -0.36 5.71
N LEU A 98 -3.03 -0.17 5.40
CA LEU A 98 -2.09 -1.26 5.11
C LEU A 98 -1.94 -2.21 6.31
N ALA A 99 -1.77 -1.67 7.51
CA ALA A 99 -1.66 -2.45 8.74
C ALA A 99 -2.96 -3.22 9.04
N ASN A 100 -4.13 -2.60 8.84
CA ASN A 100 -5.43 -3.25 9.02
C ASN A 100 -5.65 -4.38 8.03
N VAL A 101 -5.37 -4.16 6.75
CA VAL A 101 -5.48 -5.18 5.69
C VAL A 101 -4.54 -6.36 5.99
N GLY A 102 -3.30 -6.08 6.38
CA GLY A 102 -2.34 -7.12 6.77
C GLY A 102 -2.89 -8.01 7.89
N ARG A 103 -3.36 -7.40 8.98
CA ARG A 103 -3.87 -8.12 10.15
C ARG A 103 -5.16 -8.88 9.88
N THR A 104 -6.15 -8.23 9.26
CA THR A 104 -7.49 -8.82 9.08
C THR A 104 -7.53 -9.90 8.03
N ARG A 105 -6.61 -9.88 7.06
CA ARG A 105 -6.55 -10.84 5.97
C ARG A 105 -5.37 -11.82 6.06
N GLY A 106 -4.54 -11.70 7.09
CA GLY A 106 -3.36 -12.57 7.27
C GLY A 106 -2.32 -12.38 6.16
N ILE A 107 -2.16 -11.15 5.64
CA ILE A 107 -1.22 -10.81 4.57
C ILE A 107 0.02 -10.19 5.20
N ALA A 108 1.21 -10.72 4.91
CA ALA A 108 2.45 -10.04 5.25
C ALA A 108 2.58 -8.76 4.40
N VAL A 109 2.91 -7.63 5.05
CA VAL A 109 3.06 -6.33 4.36
C VAL A 109 4.50 -5.87 4.52
N LEU A 110 5.20 -5.68 3.39
CA LEU A 110 6.53 -5.08 3.34
C LEU A 110 6.42 -3.69 2.70
N VAL A 111 6.82 -2.68 3.45
CA VAL A 111 6.77 -1.27 3.02
C VAL A 111 8.20 -0.74 2.91
N ASN A 112 8.57 -0.25 1.74
CA ASN A 112 9.74 0.61 1.57
C ASN A 112 9.31 2.06 1.79
N MET A 113 9.99 2.77 2.69
CA MET A 113 9.67 4.15 3.03
C MET A 113 10.88 4.87 3.64
N HIS A 114 10.87 6.18 3.59
CA HIS A 114 11.89 7.03 4.21
C HIS A 114 11.37 7.79 5.44
N ASP A 115 10.07 7.75 5.72
CA ASP A 115 9.49 8.37 6.90
C ASP A 115 9.70 7.49 8.14
N VAL A 116 10.66 7.90 8.97
CA VAL A 116 11.07 7.18 10.19
C VAL A 116 9.96 7.15 11.24
N GLU A 117 9.18 8.23 11.37
CA GLU A 117 8.11 8.32 12.36
C GLU A 117 6.95 7.38 12.01
N LEU A 118 6.58 7.31 10.74
CA LEU A 118 5.59 6.34 10.27
C LEU A 118 6.12 4.89 10.45
N ALA A 119 7.40 4.64 10.13
CA ALA A 119 8.00 3.33 10.35
C ALA A 119 7.97 2.92 11.83
N LYS A 120 8.35 3.82 12.75
CA LYS A 120 8.30 3.58 14.20
C LYS A 120 6.88 3.29 14.70
N ARG A 121 5.89 3.98 14.12
CA ARG A 121 4.49 3.88 14.57
C ARG A 121 3.79 2.61 14.09
N PHE A 122 4.10 2.14 12.87
CA PHE A 122 3.29 1.11 12.20
C PHE A 122 4.00 -0.22 11.98
N ALA A 123 5.34 -0.26 11.99
CA ALA A 123 6.07 -1.48 11.71
C ALA A 123 6.18 -2.38 12.95
N ASP A 124 6.05 -3.70 12.75
CA ASP A 124 6.40 -4.72 13.74
C ASP A 124 7.91 -5.02 13.72
N ARG A 125 8.56 -4.83 12.57
CA ARG A 125 9.99 -5.04 12.32
C ARG A 125 10.49 -4.03 11.30
N VAL A 126 11.67 -3.48 11.53
CA VAL A 126 12.34 -2.55 10.62
C VAL A 126 13.63 -3.15 10.13
N VAL A 127 13.86 -3.06 8.82
CA VAL A 127 15.13 -3.41 8.17
C VAL A 127 15.73 -2.13 7.62
N GLY A 128 16.82 -1.66 8.23
CA GLY A 128 17.57 -0.49 7.78
C GLY A 128 18.68 -0.89 6.81
N MET A 129 18.75 -0.22 5.66
CA MET A 129 19.72 -0.48 4.61
C MET A 129 20.61 0.72 4.35
N SER A 130 21.91 0.48 4.15
CA SER A 130 22.88 1.50 3.74
C SER A 130 23.90 0.88 2.79
N GLY A 131 24.21 1.56 1.67
CA GLY A 131 25.16 1.06 0.68
C GLY A 131 24.86 -0.35 0.15
N GLY A 132 23.58 -0.72 0.03
CA GLY A 132 23.14 -2.03 -0.44
C GLY A 132 23.30 -3.16 0.60
N ARG A 133 23.56 -2.82 1.86
CA ARG A 133 23.72 -3.80 2.96
C ARG A 133 22.70 -3.52 4.06
N ILE A 134 22.28 -4.57 4.75
CA ILE A 134 21.47 -4.45 5.96
C ILE A 134 22.41 -4.00 7.09
N VAL A 135 22.09 -2.87 7.70
CA VAL A 135 22.83 -2.29 8.85
C VAL A 135 21.99 -2.33 10.13
N TYR A 136 20.70 -2.50 10.01
CA TYR A 136 19.78 -2.71 11.12
C TYR A 136 18.70 -3.74 10.74
N ASP A 137 18.36 -4.60 11.68
CA ASP A 137 17.25 -5.55 11.56
C ASP A 137 16.68 -5.83 12.96
N GLY A 138 15.52 -5.30 13.25
CA GLY A 138 14.94 -5.43 14.58
C GLY A 138 13.62 -4.66 14.75
N PRO A 139 13.08 -4.68 15.97
CA PRO A 139 11.84 -3.99 16.29
C PRO A 139 12.02 -2.46 16.33
N PRO A 140 10.97 -1.67 15.99
CA PRO A 140 11.05 -0.22 15.81
C PRO A 140 11.49 0.56 17.06
N GLN A 141 11.25 0.03 18.27
CA GLN A 141 11.64 0.70 19.52
C GLN A 141 13.15 0.85 19.73
N TYR A 142 13.96 0.06 19.01
CA TYR A 142 15.42 0.15 19.07
C TYR A 142 16.02 0.94 17.89
N LEU A 143 15.17 1.61 17.11
CA LEU A 143 15.61 2.51 16.04
C LEU A 143 16.06 3.86 16.67
N THR A 144 17.25 3.83 17.28
CA THR A 144 17.87 4.99 17.93
C THR A 144 18.51 5.94 16.92
N ASP A 145 18.87 7.16 17.34
CA ASP A 145 19.58 8.13 16.48
C ASP A 145 20.89 7.56 15.94
N ASP A 146 21.62 6.76 16.73
CA ASP A 146 22.86 6.11 16.27
C ASP A 146 22.60 5.07 15.17
N VAL A 147 21.51 4.33 15.25
CA VAL A 147 21.08 3.42 14.19
C VAL A 147 20.65 4.20 12.94
N LEU A 148 19.94 5.30 13.12
CA LEU A 148 19.54 6.17 12.01
C LEU A 148 20.75 6.80 11.31
N LYS A 149 21.78 7.23 12.05
CA LYS A 149 23.06 7.69 11.47
C LYS A 149 23.74 6.60 10.62
N GLN A 150 23.66 5.34 11.02
CA GLN A 150 24.22 4.23 10.22
C GLN A 150 23.43 3.99 8.92
N ILE A 151 22.09 4.17 8.98
CA ILE A 151 21.22 3.98 7.81
C ILE A 151 21.42 5.11 6.80
N TYR A 152 21.41 6.36 7.27
CA TYR A 152 21.39 7.56 6.41
C TYR A 152 22.78 8.18 6.15
N GLY A 153 23.83 7.75 6.86
CA GLY A 153 25.21 8.14 6.54
C GLY A 153 25.69 9.45 7.16
N GLY A 154 25.25 9.81 8.37
CA GLY A 154 25.80 10.96 9.09
C GLY A 154 24.75 11.88 9.74
N GLU A 155 25.17 13.10 10.17
CA GLU A 155 24.28 14.05 10.85
C GLU A 155 23.43 14.91 9.91
N GLU A 156 23.70 14.88 8.61
CA GLU A 156 23.03 15.71 7.61
C GLU A 156 21.52 15.45 7.51
N TRP A 157 21.06 14.22 7.75
CA TRP A 157 19.64 13.87 7.72
C TRP A 157 18.80 14.52 8.85
N LEU A 158 19.46 15.01 9.94
CA LEU A 158 18.79 15.74 11.02
C LEU A 158 18.43 17.18 10.64
N GLN A 159 19.04 17.74 9.58
CA GLN A 159 18.85 19.13 9.17
C GLN A 159 17.72 19.33 8.15
N GLU A 160 17.14 18.24 7.61
CA GLU A 160 16.04 18.27 6.63
C GLU A 160 14.63 18.08 7.25
N LYS A 161 14.49 18.30 8.56
CA LYS A 161 13.19 18.25 9.26
C LYS A 161 12.53 19.60 9.40
#